data_f3f6715fcf0e47c90350524c527e3153
#
_entry.id   f3f6715fcf0e47c90350524c527e3153
#
_cell.length_a   1.000
_cell.length_b   1.000
_cell.length_c   1.000
_cell.angle_alpha   90.00
_cell.angle_beta   90.00
_cell.angle_gamma   90.00
#
_symmetry.space_group_name_H-M   'P 1'
#
loop_
_entity.id
_entity.type
_entity.pdbx_description
1 polymer ?
#
loop_
_entity_poly.entity_id
_entity_poly.type
_entity_poly.pdbx_seq_one_letter_code
_entity_poly.pdbx_strand_id
1 'polypeptide(L)'
;MTEQMTEVLLDIRNLHKSFGALKATDDVSLTLRKSEIHALIGPNGAGKSTLIKQIAGGLRSDSGTVHFAGQDVTPMSTVQRARAGLGRTFQISSLAMEYTVLQNAVLGALGQSGRVMRFFGPVMRQAELRAEAMRALELVGLADHAAKRTADLSHGQRRQLEVAVALTLRPKVFLMDEPMAGLGASGSKEMTGFLDTLRQEAPILLVEHDMDAVFALADRISVLVYGQIIASGTAAEIKADPQVRVAYLGEEDAA
;
A
#
# COMPACT_ATOMS: atom_id res chain seq x y z
N MET A 1 -1.38 -30.98 13.29
CA MET A 1 -0.70 -29.70 13.03
C MET A 1 -1.79 -28.65 13.04
N THR A 2 -1.88 -27.86 14.10
CA THR A 2 -2.89 -26.82 14.31
C THR A 2 -2.55 -25.67 13.35
N GLU A 3 -3.44 -25.42 12.37
CA GLU A 3 -3.42 -24.17 11.62
C GLU A 3 -3.45 -23.02 12.62
N GLN A 4 -2.34 -22.33 12.79
CA GLN A 4 -2.33 -21.04 13.44
C GLN A 4 -3.21 -20.14 12.57
N MET A 5 -4.44 -19.88 13.02
CA MET A 5 -5.30 -18.86 12.41
C MET A 5 -4.52 -17.55 12.43
N THR A 6 -3.92 -17.20 11.28
CA THR A 6 -3.16 -15.96 11.14
C THR A 6 -4.12 -14.80 11.35
N GLU A 7 -3.81 -13.90 12.29
CA GLU A 7 -4.65 -12.77 12.68
C GLU A 7 -5.02 -11.92 11.47
N VAL A 8 -6.32 -11.69 11.26
CA VAL A 8 -6.86 -10.81 10.21
C VAL A 8 -6.77 -9.38 10.71
N LEU A 9 -5.98 -8.55 10.02
CA LEU A 9 -5.81 -7.14 10.36
C LEU A 9 -6.72 -6.21 9.56
N LEU A 10 -7.03 -6.55 8.30
CA LEU A 10 -7.98 -5.82 7.48
C LEU A 10 -9.04 -6.79 6.98
N ASP A 11 -10.31 -6.45 7.20
CA ASP A 11 -11.47 -7.24 6.78
C ASP A 11 -12.48 -6.33 6.09
N ILE A 12 -12.68 -6.58 4.81
CA ILE A 12 -13.54 -5.81 3.93
C ILE A 12 -14.72 -6.71 3.57
N ARG A 13 -15.93 -6.20 3.77
CA ARG A 13 -17.16 -6.98 3.57
C ARG A 13 -18.15 -6.24 2.70
N ASN A 14 -18.51 -6.85 1.59
CA ASN A 14 -19.61 -6.47 0.70
C ASN A 14 -19.55 -4.99 0.31
N LEU A 15 -18.35 -4.48 -0.07
CA LEU A 15 -18.20 -3.09 -0.48
C LEU A 15 -18.82 -2.85 -1.85
N HIS A 16 -19.67 -1.82 -1.89
CA HIS A 16 -20.28 -1.32 -3.11
C HIS A 16 -19.93 0.14 -3.34
N LYS A 17 -19.70 0.50 -4.61
CA LYS A 17 -19.57 1.89 -5.05
C LYS A 17 -19.99 2.02 -6.50
N SER A 18 -20.95 2.91 -6.74
CA SER A 18 -21.42 3.25 -8.08
C SER A 18 -21.19 4.72 -8.41
N PHE A 19 -20.89 5.01 -9.66
CA PHE A 19 -20.83 6.34 -10.24
C PHE A 19 -21.83 6.39 -11.41
N GLY A 20 -23.04 6.83 -11.14
CA GLY A 20 -24.17 6.69 -12.07
C GLY A 20 -24.44 5.22 -12.38
N ALA A 21 -24.41 4.83 -13.64
CA ALA A 21 -24.62 3.44 -14.07
C ALA A 21 -23.37 2.54 -13.89
N LEU A 22 -22.19 3.12 -13.67
CA LEU A 22 -20.94 2.36 -13.51
C LEU A 22 -20.81 1.86 -12.07
N LYS A 23 -20.83 0.54 -11.88
CA LYS A 23 -20.46 -0.12 -10.63
C LYS A 23 -18.95 -0.27 -10.57
N ALA A 24 -18.29 0.59 -9.80
CA ALA A 24 -16.84 0.55 -9.64
C ALA A 24 -16.35 -0.48 -8.63
N THR A 25 -17.16 -0.77 -7.59
CA THR A 25 -17.06 -1.96 -6.74
C THR A 25 -18.46 -2.53 -6.54
N ASP A 26 -18.61 -3.84 -6.67
CA ASP A 26 -19.88 -4.56 -6.61
C ASP A 26 -19.68 -5.84 -5.80
N ASP A 27 -20.08 -5.81 -4.53
CA ASP A 27 -19.97 -6.91 -3.57
C ASP A 27 -18.53 -7.36 -3.28
N VAL A 28 -17.60 -6.40 -3.17
CA VAL A 28 -16.20 -6.71 -2.94
C VAL A 28 -15.97 -7.07 -1.47
N SER A 29 -15.44 -8.29 -1.24
CA SER A 29 -15.01 -8.76 0.07
C SER A 29 -13.59 -9.31 -0.02
N LEU A 30 -12.70 -8.89 0.87
CA LEU A 30 -11.34 -9.41 0.99
C LEU A 30 -10.80 -9.23 2.40
N THR A 31 -9.82 -10.04 2.75
CA THR A 31 -9.10 -9.93 4.03
C THR A 31 -7.61 -9.75 3.81
N LEU A 32 -6.92 -9.15 4.76
CA LEU A 32 -5.46 -9.11 4.81
C LEU A 32 -5.01 -9.59 6.19
N ARG A 33 -4.10 -10.57 6.19
CA ARG A 33 -3.59 -11.22 7.40
C ARG A 33 -2.24 -10.63 7.81
N LYS A 34 -1.85 -10.88 9.04
CA LYS A 34 -0.54 -10.48 9.55
C LYS A 34 0.59 -11.09 8.70
N SER A 35 1.62 -10.28 8.41
CA SER A 35 2.79 -10.65 7.60
C SER A 35 2.47 -11.11 6.17
N GLU A 36 1.26 -10.87 5.68
CA GLU A 36 0.81 -11.23 4.34
C GLU A 36 1.10 -10.11 3.34
N ILE A 37 1.53 -10.45 2.14
CA ILE A 37 1.37 -9.61 0.95
C ILE A 37 0.19 -10.17 0.16
N HIS A 38 -0.92 -9.43 0.15
CA HIS A 38 -2.09 -9.75 -0.65
C HIS A 38 -2.12 -8.82 -1.87
N ALA A 39 -1.92 -9.38 -3.05
CA ALA A 39 -1.98 -8.60 -4.28
C ALA A 39 -3.42 -8.51 -4.81
N LEU A 40 -3.80 -7.33 -5.28
CA LEU A 40 -5.04 -7.06 -6.01
C LEU A 40 -4.68 -6.70 -7.45
N ILE A 41 -4.98 -7.59 -8.35
CA ILE A 41 -4.74 -7.43 -9.79
C ILE A 41 -6.05 -7.28 -10.56
N GLY A 42 -5.97 -6.92 -11.84
CA GLY A 42 -7.13 -6.79 -12.72
C GLY A 42 -6.88 -5.78 -13.83
N PRO A 43 -7.67 -5.79 -14.89
CA PRO A 43 -7.51 -4.89 -16.03
C PRO A 43 -7.68 -3.41 -15.62
N ASN A 44 -7.31 -2.51 -16.53
CA ASN A 44 -7.56 -1.09 -16.35
C ASN A 44 -9.06 -0.83 -16.29
N GLY A 45 -9.47 0.01 -15.33
CA GLY A 45 -10.90 0.27 -15.10
C GLY A 45 -11.63 -0.78 -14.26
N ALA A 46 -10.98 -1.84 -13.80
CA ALA A 46 -11.61 -2.89 -12.98
C ALA A 46 -12.14 -2.42 -11.62
N GLY A 47 -11.70 -1.25 -11.13
CA GLY A 47 -12.13 -0.71 -9.83
C GLY A 47 -11.04 -0.71 -8.74
N LYS A 48 -9.80 -1.17 -9.04
CA LYS A 48 -8.71 -1.30 -8.06
C LYS A 48 -8.44 -0.02 -7.27
N SER A 49 -8.20 1.10 -7.95
CA SER A 49 -7.94 2.38 -7.28
C SER A 49 -9.16 2.93 -6.53
N THR A 50 -10.39 2.59 -6.99
CA THR A 50 -11.63 2.89 -6.27
C THR A 50 -11.66 2.14 -4.95
N LEU A 51 -11.40 0.84 -4.97
CA LEU A 51 -11.35 0.00 -3.78
C LEU A 51 -10.30 0.50 -2.77
N ILE A 52 -9.08 0.80 -3.22
CA ILE A 52 -8.03 1.38 -2.36
C ILE A 52 -8.50 2.69 -1.71
N LYS A 53 -9.17 3.58 -2.48
CA LYS A 53 -9.69 4.84 -1.95
C LYS A 53 -10.80 4.61 -0.91
N GLN A 54 -11.66 3.61 -1.11
CA GLN A 54 -12.69 3.21 -0.13
C GLN A 54 -12.04 2.69 1.17
N ILE A 55 -11.06 1.78 1.06
CA ILE A 55 -10.33 1.23 2.21
C ILE A 55 -9.58 2.33 2.96
N ALA A 56 -8.94 3.24 2.26
CA ALA A 56 -8.20 4.36 2.86
C ALA A 56 -9.11 5.47 3.44
N GLY A 57 -10.44 5.42 3.20
CA GLY A 57 -11.38 6.45 3.66
C GLY A 57 -11.38 7.73 2.83
N GLY A 58 -10.73 7.73 1.66
CA GLY A 58 -10.75 8.85 0.70
C GLY A 58 -11.99 8.87 -0.20
N LEU A 59 -12.72 7.76 -0.23
CA LEU A 59 -13.98 7.62 -0.95
C LEU A 59 -14.98 6.86 -0.07
N ARG A 60 -16.16 7.42 0.13
CA ARG A 60 -17.23 6.76 0.88
C ARG A 60 -17.87 5.66 0.03
N SER A 61 -17.98 4.47 0.59
CA SER A 61 -18.75 3.36 0.01
C SER A 61 -20.25 3.66 0.06
N ASP A 62 -20.99 3.10 -0.88
CA ASP A 62 -22.46 3.21 -0.87
C ASP A 62 -23.06 2.21 0.15
N SER A 63 -22.41 1.04 0.28
CA SER A 63 -22.71 0.04 1.31
C SER A 63 -21.49 -0.85 1.60
N GLY A 64 -21.62 -1.75 2.57
CA GLY A 64 -20.54 -2.62 3.06
C GLY A 64 -19.71 -1.99 4.18
N THR A 65 -18.76 -2.73 4.71
CA THR A 65 -17.97 -2.33 5.88
C THR A 65 -16.48 -2.59 5.69
N VAL A 66 -15.67 -1.78 6.37
CA VAL A 66 -14.21 -1.95 6.49
C VAL A 66 -13.87 -2.07 7.97
N HIS A 67 -13.35 -3.22 8.37
CA HIS A 67 -12.83 -3.44 9.72
C HIS A 67 -11.30 -3.47 9.69
N PHE A 68 -10.69 -2.78 10.63
CA PHE A 68 -9.25 -2.70 10.77
C PHE A 68 -8.84 -2.98 12.22
N ALA A 69 -7.98 -3.97 12.43
CA ALA A 69 -7.56 -4.44 13.75
C ALA A 69 -8.78 -4.69 14.70
N GLY A 70 -9.84 -5.33 14.17
CA GLY A 70 -11.08 -5.63 14.89
C GLY A 70 -12.04 -4.45 15.06
N GLN A 71 -11.69 -3.25 14.65
CA GLN A 71 -12.53 -2.06 14.76
C GLN A 71 -13.21 -1.73 13.43
N ASP A 72 -14.50 -1.39 13.44
CA ASP A 72 -15.18 -0.81 12.28
C ASP A 72 -14.66 0.61 12.02
N VAL A 73 -13.94 0.77 10.91
CA VAL A 73 -13.38 2.05 10.46
C VAL A 73 -14.19 2.67 9.32
N THR A 74 -15.31 2.06 8.94
CA THR A 74 -16.16 2.53 7.83
C THR A 74 -16.56 4.01 7.96
N PRO A 75 -16.99 4.50 9.16
CA PRO A 75 -17.36 5.90 9.32
C PRO A 75 -16.16 6.86 9.44
N MET A 76 -14.93 6.35 9.58
CA MET A 76 -13.73 7.15 9.83
C MET A 76 -13.23 7.86 8.57
N SER A 77 -12.76 9.10 8.74
CA SER A 77 -12.04 9.84 7.70
C SER A 77 -10.66 9.24 7.43
N THR A 78 -10.04 9.59 6.28
CA THR A 78 -8.67 9.18 5.93
C THR A 78 -7.66 9.48 7.04
N VAL A 79 -7.76 10.67 7.67
CA VAL A 79 -6.85 11.06 8.76
C VAL A 79 -7.03 10.16 9.99
N GLN A 80 -8.27 9.82 10.33
CA GLN A 80 -8.55 8.92 11.45
C GLN A 80 -8.05 7.49 11.18
N ARG A 81 -8.26 6.96 9.97
CA ARG A 81 -7.74 5.64 9.56
C ARG A 81 -6.21 5.61 9.55
N ALA A 82 -5.56 6.66 9.04
CA ALA A 82 -4.10 6.79 9.07
C ALA A 82 -3.56 6.79 10.52
N ARG A 83 -4.21 7.54 11.44
CA ARG A 83 -3.86 7.54 12.87
C ARG A 83 -4.11 6.20 13.56
N ALA A 84 -5.08 5.41 13.10
CA ALA A 84 -5.30 4.06 13.58
C ALA A 84 -4.21 3.07 13.13
N GLY A 85 -3.40 3.45 12.11
CA GLY A 85 -2.30 2.64 11.58
C GLY A 85 -2.52 2.11 10.16
N LEU A 86 -3.54 2.59 9.43
CA LEU A 86 -3.74 2.25 8.03
C LEU A 86 -2.88 3.15 7.16
N GLY A 87 -1.64 2.73 6.88
CA GLY A 87 -0.70 3.45 6.04
C GLY A 87 -1.08 3.35 4.56
N ARG A 88 -1.05 4.47 3.85
CA ARG A 88 -1.19 4.50 2.40
C ARG A 88 0.03 5.17 1.79
N THR A 89 0.67 4.51 0.82
CA THR A 89 1.63 5.18 -0.06
C THR A 89 0.85 5.93 -1.14
N PHE A 90 1.25 7.15 -1.42
CA PHE A 90 0.54 8.00 -2.38
C PHE A 90 1.02 7.71 -3.81
N GLN A 91 0.08 7.67 -4.75
CA GLN A 91 0.34 7.57 -6.18
C GLN A 91 1.02 8.85 -6.74
N ILE A 92 0.88 9.97 -6.02
CA ILE A 92 1.56 11.24 -6.32
C ILE A 92 2.55 11.50 -5.20
N SER A 93 3.82 11.66 -5.56
CA SER A 93 4.88 12.01 -4.62
C SER A 93 4.56 13.31 -3.88
N SER A 94 4.37 13.20 -2.57
CA SER A 94 4.16 14.37 -1.69
C SER A 94 5.48 14.81 -1.02
N LEU A 95 6.63 14.41 -1.59
CA LEU A 95 7.94 14.75 -1.07
C LEU A 95 8.25 16.23 -1.30
N ALA A 96 8.79 16.87 -0.27
CA ALA A 96 9.35 18.23 -0.37
C ALA A 96 10.71 18.16 -1.08
N MET A 97 10.71 18.42 -2.38
CA MET A 97 11.88 18.22 -3.27
C MET A 97 13.09 19.08 -2.86
N GLU A 98 12.85 20.25 -2.29
CA GLU A 98 13.90 21.16 -1.80
C GLU A 98 14.50 20.76 -0.45
N TYR A 99 13.84 19.84 0.26
CA TYR A 99 14.30 19.35 1.54
C TYR A 99 15.23 18.14 1.37
N THR A 100 16.04 17.89 2.42
CA THR A 100 16.85 16.68 2.44
C THR A 100 15.98 15.44 2.68
N VAL A 101 16.54 14.29 2.39
CA VAL A 101 15.96 12.96 2.67
C VAL A 101 15.55 12.86 4.14
N LEU A 102 16.45 13.23 5.06
CA LEU A 102 16.16 13.23 6.50
C LEU A 102 15.05 14.20 6.87
N GLN A 103 15.02 15.40 6.29
CA GLN A 103 13.98 16.38 6.58
C GLN A 103 12.60 15.88 6.18
N ASN A 104 12.46 15.23 5.02
CA ASN A 104 11.21 14.60 4.61
C ASN A 104 10.75 13.52 5.60
N ALA A 105 11.66 12.62 6.02
CA ALA A 105 11.33 11.59 7.00
C ALA A 105 10.97 12.18 8.37
N VAL A 106 11.66 13.24 8.83
CA VAL A 106 11.33 13.95 10.08
C VAL A 106 9.95 14.61 10.01
N LEU A 107 9.55 15.15 8.86
CA LEU A 107 8.20 15.70 8.67
C LEU A 107 7.12 14.61 8.82
N GLY A 108 7.37 13.41 8.29
CA GLY A 108 6.49 12.25 8.51
C GLY A 108 6.35 11.92 10.00
N ALA A 109 7.46 11.78 10.72
CA ALA A 109 7.50 11.49 12.16
C ALA A 109 6.79 12.58 13.00
N LEU A 110 6.92 13.85 12.60
CA LEU A 110 6.20 14.96 13.23
C LEU A 110 4.69 14.82 13.07
N GLY A 111 4.23 14.44 11.87
CA GLY A 111 2.81 14.24 11.57
C GLY A 111 2.18 13.19 12.49
N GLN A 112 2.89 12.10 12.78
CA GLN A 112 2.46 11.03 13.68
C GLN A 112 2.37 11.50 15.14
N SER A 113 3.30 12.35 15.59
CA SER A 113 3.37 12.79 17.00
C SER A 113 2.17 13.62 17.45
N GLY A 114 1.32 14.11 16.53
CA GLY A 114 0.19 15.00 16.82
C GLY A 114 0.60 16.37 17.37
N ARG A 115 1.90 16.64 17.50
CA ARG A 115 2.47 17.86 18.09
C ARG A 115 2.70 18.97 17.06
N VAL A 116 2.00 18.94 15.94
CA VAL A 116 2.15 19.88 14.81
C VAL A 116 1.99 21.35 15.23
N MET A 117 1.31 21.62 16.34
CA MET A 117 1.07 22.97 16.87
C MET A 117 2.11 23.41 17.93
N ARG A 118 3.12 22.63 18.23
CA ARG A 118 4.19 23.07 19.14
C ARG A 118 5.29 23.79 18.38
N PHE A 119 5.11 25.08 18.15
CA PHE A 119 6.07 25.98 17.48
C PHE A 119 7.34 26.30 18.30
N PHE A 120 7.57 25.63 19.44
CA PHE A 120 8.70 25.92 20.31
C PHE A 120 9.90 25.02 19.99
N GLY A 121 10.80 25.53 19.19
CA GLY A 121 12.11 24.94 18.87
C GLY A 121 12.17 24.31 17.48
N PRO A 122 13.36 24.28 16.85
CA PRO A 122 13.56 23.70 15.53
C PRO A 122 13.28 22.18 15.59
N VAL A 123 12.34 21.71 14.79
CA VAL A 123 11.93 20.30 14.68
C VAL A 123 13.13 19.38 14.46
N MET A 124 14.10 19.80 13.67
CA MET A 124 15.35 19.06 13.41
C MET A 124 16.23 18.84 14.63
N ARG A 125 16.02 19.54 15.75
CA ARG A 125 16.75 19.34 17.03
C ARG A 125 16.09 18.32 17.95
N GLN A 126 14.88 17.83 17.61
CA GLN A 126 14.20 16.82 18.42
C GLN A 126 14.83 15.45 18.13
N ALA A 127 15.60 14.94 19.08
CA ALA A 127 16.37 13.70 18.94
C ALA A 127 15.45 12.49 18.65
N GLU A 128 14.27 12.42 19.26
CA GLU A 128 13.29 11.34 19.07
C GLU A 128 12.79 11.28 17.62
N LEU A 129 12.40 12.43 17.04
CA LEU A 129 11.90 12.48 15.64
C LEU A 129 13.02 12.14 14.65
N ARG A 130 14.25 12.59 14.92
CA ARG A 130 15.40 12.23 14.07
C ARG A 130 15.74 10.74 14.16
N ALA A 131 15.70 10.16 15.35
CA ALA A 131 15.95 8.72 15.52
C ALA A 131 14.90 7.88 14.78
N GLU A 132 13.61 8.24 14.90
CA GLU A 132 12.55 7.57 14.16
C GLU A 132 12.71 7.72 12.63
N ALA A 133 13.03 8.93 12.16
CA ALA A 133 13.30 9.19 10.76
C ALA A 133 14.50 8.39 10.24
N MET A 134 15.62 8.35 11.00
CA MET A 134 16.79 7.58 10.61
C MET A 134 16.51 6.09 10.57
N ARG A 135 15.81 5.52 11.57
CA ARG A 135 15.37 4.12 11.55
C ARG A 135 14.57 3.80 10.28
N ALA A 136 13.62 4.67 9.91
CA ALA A 136 12.83 4.48 8.69
C ALA A 136 13.71 4.53 7.42
N LEU A 137 14.70 5.43 7.38
CA LEU A 137 15.66 5.53 6.27
C LEU A 137 16.60 4.32 6.19
N GLU A 138 17.01 3.76 7.33
CA GLU A 138 17.80 2.51 7.41
C GLU A 138 17.02 1.34 6.81
N LEU A 139 15.74 1.19 7.17
CA LEU A 139 14.86 0.13 6.66
C LEU A 139 14.72 0.17 5.13
N VAL A 140 14.73 1.36 4.52
CA VAL A 140 14.61 1.51 3.06
C VAL A 140 15.96 1.65 2.34
N GLY A 141 17.09 1.54 3.05
CA GLY A 141 18.44 1.66 2.45
C GLY A 141 18.83 3.08 2.03
N LEU A 142 18.23 4.12 2.64
CA LEU A 142 18.52 5.53 2.33
C LEU A 142 19.28 6.27 3.44
N ALA A 143 19.78 5.59 4.47
CA ALA A 143 20.48 6.21 5.59
C ALA A 143 21.71 7.05 5.13
N ASP A 144 22.53 6.49 4.22
CA ASP A 144 23.71 7.17 3.66
C ASP A 144 23.37 8.40 2.81
N HIS A 145 22.09 8.52 2.42
CA HIS A 145 21.58 9.62 1.60
C HIS A 145 20.85 10.68 2.45
N ALA A 146 20.84 10.55 3.79
CA ALA A 146 20.06 11.40 4.70
C ALA A 146 20.26 12.91 4.51
N ALA A 147 21.49 13.33 4.18
CA ALA A 147 21.84 14.73 3.93
C ALA A 147 21.60 15.19 2.48
N LYS A 148 21.32 14.27 1.55
CA LYS A 148 21.12 14.57 0.14
C LYS A 148 19.79 15.29 -0.08
N ARG A 149 19.71 16.21 -1.04
CA ARG A 149 18.43 16.83 -1.43
C ARG A 149 17.55 15.79 -2.12
N THR A 150 16.28 15.83 -1.83
CA THR A 150 15.30 14.90 -2.44
C THR A 150 15.23 15.05 -3.96
N ALA A 151 15.41 16.27 -4.48
CA ALA A 151 15.48 16.52 -5.92
C ALA A 151 16.61 15.74 -6.62
N ASP A 152 17.71 15.44 -5.92
CA ASP A 152 18.89 14.76 -6.46
C ASP A 152 18.81 13.22 -6.38
N LEU A 153 17.71 12.69 -5.84
CA LEU A 153 17.47 11.25 -5.80
C LEU A 153 16.99 10.72 -7.16
N SER A 154 17.34 9.47 -7.46
CA SER A 154 16.74 8.73 -8.56
C SER A 154 15.24 8.49 -8.32
N HIS A 155 14.50 8.09 -9.34
CA HIS A 155 13.06 7.79 -9.21
C HIS A 155 12.81 6.68 -8.19
N GLY A 156 13.58 5.59 -8.23
CA GLY A 156 13.49 4.49 -7.25
C GLY A 156 13.80 4.94 -5.82
N GLN A 157 14.86 5.75 -5.63
CA GLN A 157 15.19 6.30 -4.31
C GLN A 157 14.10 7.23 -3.77
N ARG A 158 13.43 8.01 -4.62
CA ARG A 158 12.25 8.80 -4.20
C ARG A 158 11.12 7.91 -3.73
N ARG A 159 10.89 6.79 -4.43
CA ARG A 159 9.86 5.83 -4.03
C ARG A 159 10.19 5.17 -2.68
N GLN A 160 11.46 4.79 -2.48
CA GLN A 160 11.92 4.31 -1.17
C GLN A 160 11.73 5.37 -0.07
N LEU A 161 12.01 6.66 -0.36
CA LEU A 161 11.78 7.74 0.60
C LEU A 161 10.30 7.93 0.94
N GLU A 162 9.38 7.79 -0.02
CA GLU A 162 7.94 7.81 0.25
C GLU A 162 7.54 6.72 1.24
N VAL A 163 8.09 5.53 1.07
CA VAL A 163 7.85 4.43 2.01
C VAL A 163 8.48 4.73 3.37
N ALA A 164 9.70 5.30 3.41
CA ALA A 164 10.31 5.72 4.69
C ALA A 164 9.42 6.74 5.43
N VAL A 165 8.89 7.73 4.72
CA VAL A 165 7.94 8.70 5.30
C VAL A 165 6.68 7.99 5.83
N ALA A 166 6.14 7.02 5.09
CA ALA A 166 5.00 6.23 5.56
C ALA A 166 5.35 5.38 6.79
N LEU A 167 6.54 4.79 6.85
CA LEU A 167 7.04 4.02 8.00
C LEU A 167 7.11 4.84 9.29
N THR A 168 7.45 6.14 9.20
CA THR A 168 7.48 7.01 10.40
C THR A 168 6.11 7.16 11.05
N LEU A 169 5.02 6.88 10.31
CA LEU A 169 3.65 6.86 10.85
C LEU A 169 3.35 5.57 11.62
N ARG A 170 4.29 4.61 11.68
CA ARG A 170 4.15 3.28 12.31
C ARG A 170 2.90 2.54 11.85
N PRO A 171 2.76 2.32 10.53
CA PRO A 171 1.58 1.66 10.01
C PRO A 171 1.50 0.23 10.51
N LYS A 172 0.29 -0.25 10.74
CA LYS A 172 -0.03 -1.66 11.02
C LYS A 172 -0.40 -2.42 9.76
N VAL A 173 -0.74 -1.71 8.69
CA VAL A 173 -1.03 -2.22 7.35
C VAL A 173 -0.58 -1.19 6.33
N PHE A 174 0.03 -1.64 5.24
CA PHE A 174 0.32 -0.81 4.06
C PHE A 174 -0.72 -1.04 2.96
N LEU A 175 -1.22 0.06 2.39
CA LEU A 175 -1.96 0.08 1.13
C LEU A 175 -1.04 0.67 0.07
N MET A 176 -0.60 -0.13 -0.88
CA MET A 176 0.33 0.28 -1.93
C MET A 176 -0.34 0.19 -3.29
N ASP A 177 -0.32 1.30 -4.03
CA ASP A 177 -0.96 1.43 -5.34
C ASP A 177 0.15 1.67 -6.39
N GLU A 178 0.47 0.63 -7.15
CA GLU A 178 1.49 0.58 -8.21
C GLU A 178 2.88 1.09 -7.76
N PRO A 179 3.49 0.52 -6.70
CA PRO A 179 4.80 0.98 -6.22
C PRO A 179 5.93 0.76 -7.23
N MET A 180 5.75 -0.11 -8.22
CA MET A 180 6.75 -0.42 -9.24
C MET A 180 6.58 0.41 -10.51
N ALA A 181 5.52 1.24 -10.60
CA ALA A 181 5.26 2.04 -11.79
C ALA A 181 6.44 2.97 -12.13
N GLY A 182 6.89 2.91 -13.39
CA GLY A 182 8.01 3.71 -13.90
C GLY A 182 9.41 3.23 -13.48
N LEU A 183 9.52 2.12 -12.77
CA LEU A 183 10.79 1.47 -12.49
C LEU A 183 11.11 0.50 -13.65
N GLY A 184 12.30 0.61 -14.26
CA GLY A 184 12.76 -0.43 -15.19
C GLY A 184 12.96 -1.77 -14.48
N ALA A 185 13.27 -2.84 -15.23
CA ALA A 185 13.39 -4.22 -14.70
C ALA A 185 14.30 -4.35 -13.46
N SER A 186 15.45 -3.63 -13.43
CA SER A 186 16.32 -3.62 -12.25
C SER A 186 15.65 -2.97 -11.04
N GLY A 187 14.97 -1.83 -11.23
CA GLY A 187 14.29 -1.13 -10.14
C GLY A 187 13.08 -1.90 -9.62
N SER A 188 12.34 -2.59 -10.50
CA SER A 188 11.24 -3.49 -10.10
C SER A 188 11.77 -4.63 -9.23
N LYS A 189 12.89 -5.26 -9.60
CA LYS A 189 13.52 -6.31 -8.81
C LYS A 189 14.01 -5.82 -7.43
N GLU A 190 14.62 -4.65 -7.37
CA GLU A 190 15.05 -4.03 -6.10
C GLU A 190 13.84 -3.73 -5.20
N MET A 191 12.76 -3.17 -5.77
CA MET A 191 11.53 -2.89 -5.06
C MET A 191 10.86 -4.19 -4.57
N THR A 192 10.87 -5.26 -5.37
CA THR A 192 10.39 -6.59 -4.98
C THR A 192 11.11 -7.07 -3.71
N GLY A 193 12.44 -7.08 -3.71
CA GLY A 193 13.22 -7.48 -2.52
C GLY A 193 12.97 -6.59 -1.31
N PHE A 194 12.77 -5.29 -1.55
CA PHE A 194 12.43 -4.35 -0.49
C PHE A 194 11.05 -4.63 0.12
N LEU A 195 10.01 -4.85 -0.69
CA LEU A 195 8.65 -5.15 -0.21
C LEU A 195 8.59 -6.48 0.56
N ASP A 196 9.37 -7.48 0.16
CA ASP A 196 9.49 -8.75 0.88
C ASP A 196 10.09 -8.55 2.29
N THR A 197 11.02 -7.63 2.45
CA THR A 197 11.54 -7.24 3.76
C THR A 197 10.50 -6.44 4.55
N LEU A 198 9.82 -5.49 3.91
CA LEU A 198 8.87 -4.58 4.53
C LEU A 198 7.65 -5.30 5.13
N ARG A 199 7.23 -6.44 4.56
CA ARG A 199 6.11 -7.25 5.09
C ARG A 199 6.33 -7.73 6.53
N GLN A 200 7.58 -7.78 7.01
CA GLN A 200 7.91 -8.14 8.39
C GLN A 200 7.53 -7.02 9.37
N GLU A 201 7.53 -5.77 8.91
CA GLU A 201 7.09 -4.61 9.71
C GLU A 201 5.56 -4.49 9.73
N ALA A 202 4.91 -4.64 8.57
CA ALA A 202 3.45 -4.63 8.44
C ALA A 202 2.99 -5.34 7.15
N PRO A 203 1.83 -6.02 7.17
CA PRO A 203 1.27 -6.65 5.96
C PRO A 203 0.92 -5.62 4.91
N ILE A 204 0.90 -6.06 3.65
CA ILE A 204 0.78 -5.19 2.48
C ILE A 204 -0.42 -5.62 1.64
N LEU A 205 -1.37 -4.72 1.41
CA LEU A 205 -2.32 -4.83 0.30
C LEU A 205 -1.71 -4.10 -0.88
N LEU A 206 -1.30 -4.88 -1.89
CA LEU A 206 -0.54 -4.43 -3.04
C LEU A 206 -1.43 -4.39 -4.29
N VAL A 207 -1.59 -3.23 -4.91
CA VAL A 207 -2.14 -3.14 -6.27
C VAL A 207 -0.98 -3.04 -7.24
N GLU A 208 -0.89 -3.96 -8.17
CA GLU A 208 0.17 -4.01 -9.18
C GLU A 208 -0.32 -4.60 -10.49
N HIS A 209 0.39 -4.28 -11.57
CA HIS A 209 0.19 -4.83 -12.90
C HIS A 209 1.45 -5.53 -13.45
N ASP A 210 2.60 -5.42 -12.77
CA ASP A 210 3.81 -6.21 -13.04
C ASP A 210 3.60 -7.62 -12.50
N MET A 211 3.19 -8.55 -13.39
CA MET A 211 2.83 -9.91 -13.00
C MET A 211 4.01 -10.71 -12.47
N ASP A 212 5.23 -10.46 -12.95
CA ASP A 212 6.42 -11.15 -12.46
C ASP A 212 6.68 -10.77 -10.99
N ALA A 213 6.54 -9.50 -10.67
CA ALA A 213 6.66 -9.02 -9.30
C ALA A 213 5.53 -9.54 -8.40
N VAL A 214 4.28 -9.53 -8.89
CA VAL A 214 3.12 -10.07 -8.15
C VAL A 214 3.32 -11.55 -7.83
N PHE A 215 3.69 -12.37 -8.81
CA PHE A 215 3.89 -13.80 -8.61
C PHE A 215 5.11 -14.15 -7.72
N ALA A 216 6.10 -13.26 -7.68
CA ALA A 216 7.28 -13.44 -6.81
C ALA A 216 7.00 -13.05 -5.35
N LEU A 217 6.09 -12.09 -5.10
CA LEU A 217 5.88 -11.49 -3.79
C LEU A 217 4.65 -11.96 -3.04
N ALA A 218 3.53 -12.14 -3.78
CA ALA A 218 2.24 -12.28 -3.14
C ALA A 218 2.03 -13.69 -2.56
N ASP A 219 1.59 -13.74 -1.30
CA ASP A 219 1.11 -14.99 -0.68
C ASP A 219 -0.28 -15.35 -1.21
N ARG A 220 -1.08 -14.31 -1.48
CA ARG A 220 -2.41 -14.43 -2.03
C ARG A 220 -2.67 -13.32 -3.06
N ILE A 221 -3.40 -13.68 -4.10
CA ILE A 221 -3.75 -12.78 -5.19
C ILE A 221 -5.26 -12.80 -5.34
N SER A 222 -5.90 -11.63 -5.40
CA SER A 222 -7.30 -11.47 -5.79
C SER A 222 -7.38 -10.77 -7.14
N VAL A 223 -8.22 -11.30 -8.01
CA VAL A 223 -8.44 -10.76 -9.37
C VAL A 223 -9.74 -9.99 -9.39
N LEU A 224 -9.66 -8.67 -9.61
CA LEU A 224 -10.80 -7.77 -9.70
C LEU A 224 -11.13 -7.49 -11.16
N VAL A 225 -12.37 -7.76 -11.56
CA VAL A 225 -12.87 -7.51 -12.92
C VAL A 225 -14.27 -6.90 -12.82
N TYR A 226 -14.50 -5.77 -13.50
CA TYR A 226 -15.77 -5.05 -13.48
C TYR A 226 -16.35 -4.82 -12.08
N GLY A 227 -15.49 -4.49 -11.12
CA GLY A 227 -15.86 -4.22 -9.73
C GLY A 227 -16.11 -5.46 -8.87
N GLN A 228 -15.88 -6.67 -9.35
CA GLN A 228 -16.09 -7.92 -8.60
C GLN A 228 -14.79 -8.73 -8.49
N ILE A 229 -14.57 -9.39 -7.37
CA ILE A 229 -13.48 -10.37 -7.23
C ILE A 229 -13.96 -11.68 -7.87
N ILE A 230 -13.33 -12.05 -9.00
CA ILE A 230 -13.67 -13.28 -9.73
C ILE A 230 -12.88 -14.51 -9.27
N ALA A 231 -11.69 -14.29 -8.69
CA ALA A 231 -10.83 -15.35 -8.16
C ALA A 231 -9.97 -14.82 -7.02
N SER A 232 -9.63 -15.68 -6.05
CA SER A 232 -8.68 -15.38 -5.00
C SER A 232 -7.95 -16.66 -4.58
N GLY A 233 -6.61 -16.65 -4.59
CA GLY A 233 -5.80 -17.81 -4.28
C GLY A 233 -4.31 -17.52 -4.37
N THR A 234 -3.50 -18.58 -4.32
CA THR A 234 -2.05 -18.54 -4.55
C THR A 234 -1.73 -18.22 -6.01
N ALA A 235 -0.48 -17.84 -6.28
CA ALA A 235 -0.01 -17.62 -7.65
C ALA A 235 -0.28 -18.82 -8.59
N ALA A 236 -0.12 -20.05 -8.08
CA ALA A 236 -0.37 -21.27 -8.85
C ALA A 236 -1.87 -21.44 -9.19
N GLU A 237 -2.76 -21.22 -8.22
CA GLU A 237 -4.21 -21.31 -8.41
C GLU A 237 -4.69 -20.24 -9.40
N ILE A 238 -4.24 -19.00 -9.27
CA ILE A 238 -4.62 -17.89 -10.16
C ILE A 238 -4.15 -18.15 -11.60
N LYS A 239 -2.93 -18.65 -11.80
CA LYS A 239 -2.43 -19.02 -13.15
C LYS A 239 -3.23 -20.15 -13.80
N ALA A 240 -3.76 -21.07 -13.00
CA ALA A 240 -4.52 -22.22 -13.47
C ALA A 240 -6.01 -21.90 -13.70
N ASP A 241 -6.53 -20.79 -13.16
CA ASP A 241 -7.94 -20.46 -13.19
C ASP A 241 -8.41 -20.07 -14.59
N PRO A 242 -9.41 -20.78 -15.17
CA PRO A 242 -9.90 -20.49 -16.52
C PRO A 242 -10.57 -19.11 -16.63
N GLN A 243 -11.26 -18.63 -15.59
CA GLN A 243 -11.92 -17.32 -15.61
C GLN A 243 -10.89 -16.19 -15.62
N VAL A 244 -9.79 -16.35 -14.88
CA VAL A 244 -8.68 -15.39 -14.88
C VAL A 244 -8.01 -15.36 -16.25
N ARG A 245 -7.78 -16.53 -16.88
CA ARG A 245 -7.22 -16.59 -18.24
C ARG A 245 -8.07 -15.84 -19.25
N VAL A 246 -9.39 -16.04 -19.23
CA VAL A 246 -10.30 -15.36 -20.17
C VAL A 246 -10.36 -13.86 -19.91
N ALA A 247 -10.42 -13.45 -18.64
CA ALA A 247 -10.64 -12.05 -18.26
C ALA A 247 -9.38 -11.18 -18.26
N TYR A 248 -8.20 -11.78 -18.11
CA TYR A 248 -6.95 -11.06 -17.88
C TYR A 248 -5.79 -11.47 -18.77
N LEU A 249 -5.65 -12.77 -19.11
CA LEU A 249 -4.56 -13.31 -19.92
C LEU A 249 -5.02 -13.65 -21.36
N GLY A 250 -6.30 -13.61 -21.62
CA GLY A 250 -6.92 -14.23 -22.80
C GLY A 250 -7.04 -13.37 -24.04
N GLU A 251 -6.30 -12.26 -24.20
CA GLU A 251 -6.23 -11.57 -25.50
C GLU A 251 -4.96 -11.90 -26.31
N GLU A 252 -3.95 -12.54 -25.72
CA GLU A 252 -2.69 -12.84 -26.43
C GLU A 252 -2.56 -14.26 -26.99
N ASP A 253 -3.34 -15.24 -26.51
CA ASP A 253 -3.24 -16.65 -26.96
C ASP A 253 -4.35 -17.12 -27.92
N ALA A 254 -5.11 -16.20 -28.51
CA ALA A 254 -6.15 -16.50 -29.51
C ALA A 254 -5.76 -16.10 -30.96
N ALA A 255 -4.46 -16.05 -31.26
CA ALA A 255 -3.94 -15.83 -32.61
C ALA A 255 -3.01 -16.96 -33.04
#